data_a4d40916577ead0586f9a2ffb8b8af8c
#
_entry.id   a4d40916577ead0586f9a2ffb8b8af8c
#
_cell.length_a   1.000
_cell.length_b   1.000
_cell.length_c   1.000
_cell.angle_alpha   90.00
_cell.angle_beta   90.00
_cell.angle_gamma   90.00
#
_symmetry.space_group_name_H-M   'P 1'
#
loop_
_entity.id
_entity.type
_entity.pdbx_description
1 polymer ?
#
loop_
_entity_poly.entity_id
_entity_poly.type
_entity_poly.pdbx_seq_one_letter_code
_entity_poly.pdbx_strand_id
1 'polypeptide(L)'
;MNPVLLTRRLRLSDFSASNLPDLAKMNADPDVMRYFPQKLNFEESAELLKRIMAHHQQNGYALFTLHLTESDVFVGWCGLMVVPFEAHFTPAVEIGWRLNKIFWGKGLATEAAEAVLRLGFLELGLSEIVSFTVELNQPSIRVMQKIGMQSEPKDAFDHPKLPTNHPLQRHILYRLTKSLWLKQRECSKTP
;
A
#
# COMPACT_ATOMS: atom_id res chain seq x y z
N MET A 1 9.33 20.72 -1.97
CA MET A 1 9.84 19.38 -2.34
C MET A 1 9.43 18.45 -1.24
N ASN A 2 8.63 17.46 -1.56
CA ASN A 2 8.23 16.47 -0.59
C ASN A 2 9.39 15.53 -0.30
N PRO A 3 9.49 14.98 0.92
CA PRO A 3 10.60 14.14 1.29
C PRO A 3 10.66 12.90 0.40
N VAL A 4 11.77 12.74 -0.28
CA VAL A 4 12.14 11.48 -0.91
C VAL A 4 12.52 10.54 0.23
N LEU A 5 11.75 9.45 0.43
CA LEU A 5 12.13 8.43 1.40
C LEU A 5 13.16 7.51 0.76
N LEU A 6 14.29 7.35 1.40
CA LEU A 6 15.34 6.42 0.98
C LEU A 6 15.38 5.22 1.92
N THR A 7 15.45 4.03 1.33
CA THR A 7 15.72 2.78 2.03
C THR A 7 17.05 2.19 1.54
N ARG A 8 17.38 0.98 1.95
CA ARG A 8 18.62 0.33 1.48
C ARG A 8 18.63 0.10 -0.03
N ARG A 9 17.48 -0.21 -0.65
CA ARG A 9 17.38 -0.61 -2.06
C ARG A 9 16.39 0.23 -2.87
N LEU A 10 15.59 1.06 -2.20
CA LEU A 10 14.50 1.79 -2.84
C LEU A 10 14.58 3.29 -2.57
N ARG A 11 14.25 4.05 -3.60
CA ARG A 11 13.89 5.45 -3.53
C ARG A 11 12.37 5.58 -3.71
N LEU A 12 11.70 6.17 -2.72
CA LEU A 12 10.28 6.46 -2.75
C LEU A 12 10.09 7.94 -3.06
N SER A 13 9.32 8.25 -4.08
CA SER A 13 9.05 9.63 -4.54
C SER A 13 7.58 9.83 -4.81
N ASP A 14 7.11 11.06 -4.71
CA ASP A 14 5.74 11.39 -5.08
C ASP A 14 5.46 11.05 -6.53
N PHE A 15 4.22 10.71 -6.81
CA PHE A 15 3.76 10.54 -8.18
C PHE A 15 3.72 11.87 -8.93
N SER A 16 4.11 11.82 -10.18
CA SER A 16 4.00 12.91 -11.15
C SER A 16 3.41 12.40 -12.47
N ALA A 17 3.06 13.31 -13.38
CA ALA A 17 2.51 12.92 -14.68
C ALA A 17 3.47 12.02 -15.49
N SER A 18 4.78 12.14 -15.29
CA SER A 18 5.78 11.31 -15.99
C SER A 18 5.73 9.83 -15.59
N ASN A 19 5.09 9.48 -14.48
CA ASN A 19 4.99 8.08 -14.03
C ASN A 19 3.81 7.32 -14.67
N LEU A 20 2.97 8.00 -15.47
CA LEU A 20 1.80 7.37 -16.08
C LEU A 20 2.12 6.15 -16.96
N PRO A 21 3.15 6.18 -17.84
CA PRO A 21 3.46 5.02 -18.68
C PRO A 21 3.80 3.75 -17.87
N ASP A 22 4.62 3.88 -16.84
CA ASP A 22 5.01 2.77 -15.98
C ASP A 22 3.83 2.26 -15.14
N LEU A 23 3.03 3.18 -14.59
CA LEU A 23 1.81 2.84 -13.83
C LEU A 23 0.81 2.09 -14.72
N ALA A 24 0.55 2.56 -15.93
CA ALA A 24 -0.38 1.94 -16.87
C ALA A 24 0.09 0.55 -17.29
N LYS A 25 1.39 0.40 -17.62
CA LYS A 25 2.00 -0.90 -17.93
C LYS A 25 1.81 -1.89 -16.80
N MET A 26 2.06 -1.50 -15.55
CA MET A 26 1.88 -2.35 -14.38
C MET A 26 0.41 -2.72 -14.17
N ASN A 27 -0.51 -1.76 -14.33
CA ASN A 27 -1.95 -1.96 -14.14
C ASN A 27 -2.60 -2.81 -15.25
N ALA A 28 -1.96 -2.95 -16.41
CA ALA A 28 -2.41 -3.82 -17.51
C ALA A 28 -1.98 -5.29 -17.31
N ASP A 29 -1.02 -5.56 -16.42
CA ASP A 29 -0.53 -6.91 -16.17
C ASP A 29 -1.56 -7.75 -15.38
N PRO A 30 -2.07 -8.88 -15.97
CA PRO A 30 -3.09 -9.72 -15.31
C PRO A 30 -2.59 -10.38 -14.02
N ASP A 31 -1.30 -10.68 -13.90
CA ASP A 31 -0.75 -11.26 -12.68
C ASP A 31 -0.71 -10.23 -11.55
N VAL A 32 -0.32 -9.00 -11.86
CA VAL A 32 -0.29 -7.90 -10.90
C VAL A 32 -1.71 -7.55 -10.41
N MET A 33 -2.68 -7.58 -11.32
CA MET A 33 -4.05 -7.17 -11.05
C MET A 33 -4.98 -8.33 -10.64
N ARG A 34 -4.46 -9.55 -10.46
CA ARG A 34 -5.28 -10.76 -10.19
C ARG A 34 -6.21 -10.66 -8.96
N TYR A 35 -5.84 -9.83 -7.99
CA TYR A 35 -6.62 -9.62 -6.76
C TYR A 35 -7.36 -8.27 -6.76
N PHE A 36 -7.49 -7.66 -7.91
CA PHE A 36 -8.28 -6.46 -8.16
C PHE A 36 -9.47 -6.80 -9.07
N PRO A 37 -10.56 -6.03 -9.03
CA PRO A 37 -11.77 -6.34 -9.81
C PRO A 37 -11.52 -6.48 -11.30
N GLN A 38 -10.60 -5.67 -11.84
CA GLN A 38 -10.20 -5.66 -13.23
C GLN A 38 -8.81 -5.09 -13.44
N LYS A 39 -8.23 -5.36 -14.59
CA LYS A 39 -7.06 -4.62 -15.08
C LYS A 39 -7.49 -3.19 -15.44
N LEU A 40 -6.55 -2.27 -15.38
CA LEU A 40 -6.80 -0.89 -15.82
C LEU A 40 -6.12 -0.65 -17.17
N ASN A 41 -6.84 0.00 -18.07
CA ASN A 41 -6.28 0.54 -19.30
C ASN A 41 -5.50 1.83 -19.03
N PHE A 42 -5.01 2.48 -20.10
CA PHE A 42 -4.19 3.70 -19.96
C PHE A 42 -5.00 4.86 -19.37
N GLU A 43 -6.23 5.06 -19.82
CA GLU A 43 -7.13 6.13 -19.37
C GLU A 43 -7.53 5.92 -17.90
N GLU A 44 -7.89 4.69 -17.51
CA GLU A 44 -8.20 4.34 -16.12
C GLU A 44 -7.00 4.50 -15.21
N SER A 45 -5.78 4.21 -15.71
CA SER A 45 -4.53 4.45 -14.98
C SER A 45 -4.23 5.94 -14.84
N ALA A 46 -4.58 6.76 -15.84
CA ALA A 46 -4.46 8.21 -15.75
C ALA A 46 -5.42 8.79 -14.69
N GLU A 47 -6.66 8.28 -14.63
CA GLU A 47 -7.61 8.69 -13.59
C GLU A 47 -7.16 8.23 -12.18
N LEU A 48 -6.56 7.05 -12.06
CA LEU A 48 -5.94 6.62 -10.80
C LEU A 48 -4.81 7.57 -10.39
N LEU A 49 -3.91 7.93 -11.33
CA LEU A 49 -2.82 8.86 -11.08
C LEU A 49 -3.33 10.23 -10.61
N LYS A 50 -4.34 10.78 -11.26
CA LYS A 50 -4.98 12.04 -10.84
C LYS A 50 -5.50 11.97 -9.41
N ARG A 51 -6.15 10.87 -9.04
CA ARG A 51 -6.65 10.66 -7.67
C ARG A 51 -5.53 10.60 -6.65
N ILE A 52 -4.42 9.92 -6.97
CA ILE A 52 -3.23 9.86 -6.10
C ILE A 52 -2.67 11.27 -5.87
N MET A 53 -2.48 12.04 -6.95
CA MET A 53 -1.95 13.40 -6.87
C MET A 53 -2.88 14.35 -6.12
N ALA A 54 -4.20 14.27 -6.36
CA ALA A 54 -5.20 15.06 -5.64
C ALA A 54 -5.22 14.71 -4.14
N HIS A 55 -5.14 13.42 -3.80
CA HIS A 55 -5.07 12.98 -2.41
C HIS A 55 -3.82 13.56 -1.71
N HIS A 56 -2.69 13.57 -2.41
CA HIS A 56 -1.46 14.17 -1.89
C HIS A 56 -1.62 15.68 -1.62
N GLN A 57 -2.22 16.41 -2.56
CA GLN A 57 -2.48 17.84 -2.38
C GLN A 57 -3.41 18.13 -1.19
N GLN A 58 -4.40 17.27 -0.96
CA GLN A 58 -5.39 17.44 0.09
C GLN A 58 -4.87 17.03 1.48
N ASN A 59 -4.08 15.95 1.57
CA ASN A 59 -3.73 15.32 2.84
C ASN A 59 -2.24 15.45 3.20
N GLY A 60 -1.38 15.91 2.28
CA GLY A 60 0.06 16.00 2.47
C GLY A 60 0.82 14.66 2.35
N TYR A 61 0.11 13.57 2.04
CA TYR A 61 0.66 12.24 1.80
C TYR A 61 -0.20 11.46 0.79
N ALA A 62 0.38 10.47 0.13
CA ALA A 62 -0.33 9.55 -0.77
C ALA A 62 0.49 8.26 -1.00
N LEU A 63 0.25 7.62 -2.15
CA LEU A 63 1.12 6.57 -2.65
C LEU A 63 2.40 7.18 -3.20
N PHE A 64 3.53 6.51 -2.98
CA PHE A 64 4.84 6.84 -3.54
C PHE A 64 5.17 5.87 -4.67
N THR A 65 5.84 6.36 -5.70
CA THR A 65 6.55 5.51 -6.66
C THR A 65 7.75 4.86 -5.99
N LEU A 66 8.04 3.63 -6.36
CA LEU A 66 9.22 2.89 -5.90
C LEU A 66 10.17 2.70 -7.07
N HIS A 67 11.42 3.15 -6.90
CA HIS A 67 12.50 2.93 -7.86
C HIS A 67 13.67 2.25 -7.17
N LEU A 68 14.37 1.36 -7.88
CA LEU A 68 15.63 0.81 -7.38
C LEU A 68 16.67 1.93 -7.27
N THR A 69 17.36 2.03 -6.14
CA THR A 69 18.36 3.08 -5.90
C THR A 69 19.53 3.01 -6.89
N GLU A 70 19.93 1.79 -7.29
CA GLU A 70 21.10 1.56 -8.14
C GLU A 70 20.83 1.84 -9.64
N SER A 71 19.60 1.57 -10.12
CA SER A 71 19.30 1.58 -11.56
C SER A 71 18.16 2.51 -11.96
N ASP A 72 17.52 3.14 -10.97
CA ASP A 72 16.33 3.99 -11.15
C ASP A 72 15.14 3.31 -11.86
N VAL A 73 15.13 1.99 -11.90
CA VAL A 73 14.07 1.20 -12.51
C VAL A 73 12.82 1.25 -11.65
N PHE A 74 11.66 1.53 -12.26
CA PHE A 74 10.36 1.55 -11.60
C PHE A 74 9.95 0.14 -11.13
N VAL A 75 9.81 0.00 -9.82
CA VAL A 75 9.43 -1.25 -9.14
C VAL A 75 7.92 -1.37 -8.98
N GLY A 76 7.24 -0.26 -8.73
CA GLY A 76 5.83 -0.19 -8.38
C GLY A 76 5.52 0.99 -7.47
N TRP A 77 4.61 0.79 -6.52
CA TRP A 77 4.26 1.82 -5.55
C TRP A 77 3.96 1.24 -4.17
N CYS A 78 4.12 2.08 -3.14
CA CYS A 78 3.68 1.84 -1.76
C CYS A 78 3.34 3.18 -1.11
N GLY A 79 2.34 3.24 -0.24
CA GLY A 79 2.00 4.49 0.44
C GLY A 79 0.74 4.42 1.27
N LEU A 80 0.26 5.60 1.67
CA LEU A 80 -0.88 5.79 2.55
C LEU A 80 -2.01 6.50 1.81
N MET A 81 -3.24 6.02 1.99
CA MET A 81 -4.46 6.66 1.48
C MET A 81 -5.54 6.64 2.54
N VAL A 82 -6.37 7.68 2.60
CA VAL A 82 -7.63 7.63 3.37
C VAL A 82 -8.54 6.61 2.70
N VAL A 83 -9.16 5.73 3.48
CA VAL A 83 -10.11 4.73 2.97
C VAL A 83 -11.33 5.45 2.40
N PRO A 84 -11.64 5.32 1.09
CA PRO A 84 -12.64 6.15 0.41
C PRO A 84 -14.04 5.50 0.39
N PHE A 85 -14.43 4.82 1.46
CA PHE A 85 -15.76 4.21 1.64
C PHE A 85 -16.08 4.04 3.13
N GLU A 86 -17.35 3.86 3.43
CA GLU A 86 -17.82 3.58 4.79
C GLU A 86 -17.72 2.09 5.11
N ALA A 87 -17.18 1.78 6.28
CA ALA A 87 -17.11 0.44 6.87
C ALA A 87 -17.00 0.57 8.39
N HIS A 88 -17.14 -0.53 9.13
CA HIS A 88 -17.09 -0.52 10.60
C HIS A 88 -15.75 -0.01 11.19
N PHE A 89 -14.71 0.08 10.37
CA PHE A 89 -13.38 0.54 10.77
C PHE A 89 -13.02 1.95 10.24
N THR A 90 -13.89 2.57 9.46
CA THR A 90 -13.64 3.93 8.93
C THR A 90 -14.19 5.01 9.86
N PRO A 91 -13.59 6.21 9.90
CA PRO A 91 -12.49 6.68 9.07
C PRO A 91 -11.16 6.02 9.41
N ALA A 92 -10.36 5.66 8.40
CA ALA A 92 -9.06 5.02 8.57
C ALA A 92 -8.08 5.41 7.46
N VAL A 93 -6.79 5.27 7.74
CA VAL A 93 -5.72 5.39 6.74
C VAL A 93 -5.19 4.00 6.41
N GLU A 94 -5.25 3.65 5.14
CA GLU A 94 -4.77 2.39 4.61
C GLU A 94 -3.33 2.51 4.12
N ILE A 95 -2.48 1.54 4.45
CA ILE A 95 -1.24 1.29 3.74
C ILE A 95 -1.45 0.25 2.66
N GLY A 96 -1.04 0.57 1.43
CA GLY A 96 -1.12 -0.34 0.29
C GLY A 96 0.18 -0.40 -0.50
N TRP A 97 0.32 -1.45 -1.31
CA TRP A 97 1.46 -1.66 -2.22
C TRP A 97 1.04 -2.44 -3.45
N ARG A 98 1.75 -2.19 -4.55
CA ARG A 98 1.66 -2.95 -5.80
C ARG A 98 3.00 -2.89 -6.51
N LEU A 99 3.57 -4.05 -6.84
CA LEU A 99 4.85 -4.16 -7.48
C LEU A 99 4.73 -4.93 -8.81
N ASN A 100 5.53 -4.54 -9.78
CA ASN A 100 5.74 -5.33 -11.00
C ASN A 100 6.19 -6.76 -10.65
N LYS A 101 5.68 -7.73 -11.37
CA LYS A 101 5.87 -9.18 -11.11
C LYS A 101 7.34 -9.58 -10.99
N ILE A 102 8.24 -9.00 -11.81
CA ILE A 102 9.68 -9.30 -11.80
C ILE A 102 10.39 -8.94 -10.48
N PHE A 103 9.74 -8.15 -9.62
CA PHE A 103 10.26 -7.73 -8.31
C PHE A 103 9.66 -8.49 -7.13
N TRP A 104 8.74 -9.43 -7.37
CA TRP A 104 8.13 -10.21 -6.30
C TRP A 104 9.14 -11.17 -5.64
N GLY A 105 8.86 -11.55 -4.40
CA GLY A 105 9.70 -12.48 -3.64
C GLY A 105 11.02 -11.91 -3.13
N LYS A 106 11.37 -10.66 -3.48
CA LYS A 106 12.64 -10.02 -3.13
C LYS A 106 12.61 -9.19 -1.84
N GLY A 107 11.46 -9.16 -1.14
CA GLY A 107 11.28 -8.39 0.11
C GLY A 107 11.12 -6.88 -0.08
N LEU A 108 11.03 -6.37 -1.31
CA LEU A 108 10.94 -4.94 -1.60
C LEU A 108 9.64 -4.30 -1.10
N ALA A 109 8.50 -5.02 -1.15
CA ALA A 109 7.24 -4.53 -0.61
C ALA A 109 7.32 -4.33 0.92
N THR A 110 7.94 -5.26 1.64
CA THR A 110 8.15 -5.16 3.10
C THR A 110 9.05 -3.96 3.42
N GLU A 111 10.16 -3.80 2.71
CA GLU A 111 11.10 -2.69 2.89
C GLU A 111 10.43 -1.33 2.66
N ALA A 112 9.65 -1.20 1.59
CA ALA A 112 8.89 0.01 1.30
C ALA A 112 7.82 0.29 2.37
N ALA A 113 7.07 -0.73 2.77
CA ALA A 113 6.01 -0.61 3.76
C ALA A 113 6.55 -0.20 5.14
N GLU A 114 7.70 -0.72 5.55
CA GLU A 114 8.36 -0.30 6.80
C GLU A 114 8.75 1.19 6.79
N ALA A 115 9.26 1.70 5.67
CA ALA A 115 9.57 3.12 5.52
C ALA A 115 8.29 3.99 5.56
N VAL A 116 7.23 3.54 4.91
CA VAL A 116 5.92 4.22 4.89
C VAL A 116 5.24 4.19 6.27
N LEU A 117 5.31 3.08 7.02
CA LEU A 117 4.82 3.02 8.40
C LEU A 117 5.56 3.99 9.32
N ARG A 118 6.89 4.12 9.15
CA ARG A 118 7.68 5.09 9.90
C ARG A 118 7.21 6.52 9.63
N LEU A 119 7.01 6.88 8.36
CA LEU A 119 6.43 8.17 7.97
C LEU A 119 5.07 8.38 8.65
N GLY A 120 4.16 7.40 8.52
CA GLY A 120 2.80 7.47 9.07
C GLY A 120 2.78 7.69 10.58
N PHE A 121 3.55 6.91 11.33
CA PHE A 121 3.52 6.96 12.79
C PHE A 121 4.36 8.08 13.39
N LEU A 122 5.52 8.43 12.82
CA LEU A 122 6.43 9.39 13.43
C LEU A 122 6.26 10.81 12.89
N GLU A 123 6.01 10.97 11.59
CA GLU A 123 5.95 12.27 10.94
C GLU A 123 4.50 12.75 10.76
N LEU A 124 3.60 11.89 10.33
CA LEU A 124 2.18 12.23 10.17
C LEU A 124 1.37 12.09 11.47
N GLY A 125 1.93 11.44 12.50
CA GLY A 125 1.30 11.31 13.82
C GLY A 125 0.09 10.38 13.86
N LEU A 126 -0.08 9.50 12.88
CA LEU A 126 -1.21 8.57 12.84
C LEU A 126 -1.21 7.65 14.06
N SER A 127 -2.39 7.41 14.63
CA SER A 127 -2.57 6.51 15.79
C SER A 127 -2.70 5.04 15.37
N GLU A 128 -3.29 4.79 14.18
CA GLU A 128 -3.51 3.46 13.59
C GLU A 128 -3.36 3.55 12.08
N ILE A 129 -2.85 2.49 11.49
CA ILE A 129 -2.81 2.25 10.04
C ILE A 129 -3.41 0.87 9.78
N VAL A 130 -4.29 0.79 8.76
CA VAL A 130 -4.93 -0.46 8.34
C VAL A 130 -4.39 -0.92 6.99
N SER A 131 -4.59 -2.18 6.67
CA SER A 131 -4.41 -2.74 5.32
C SER A 131 -5.39 -3.88 5.14
N PHE A 132 -5.94 -4.07 3.95
CA PHE A 132 -6.91 -5.13 3.71
C PHE A 132 -6.72 -5.75 2.33
N THR A 133 -7.12 -7.00 2.22
CA THR A 133 -7.05 -7.75 0.97
C THR A 133 -7.97 -8.98 1.04
N VAL A 134 -8.16 -9.65 -0.08
CA VAL A 134 -8.84 -10.95 -0.10
C VAL A 134 -7.97 -12.05 0.50
N GLU A 135 -8.57 -13.06 1.12
CA GLU A 135 -7.86 -14.16 1.78
C GLU A 135 -6.93 -14.93 0.83
N LEU A 136 -7.28 -15.00 -0.45
CA LEU A 136 -6.46 -15.64 -1.47
C LEU A 136 -5.14 -14.92 -1.76
N ASN A 137 -5.01 -13.64 -1.40
CA ASN A 137 -3.81 -12.84 -1.65
C ASN A 137 -2.72 -13.08 -0.60
N GLN A 138 -2.25 -14.32 -0.52
CA GLN A 138 -1.23 -14.76 0.43
C GLN A 138 0.08 -13.94 0.36
N PRO A 139 0.55 -13.47 -0.81
CA PRO A 139 1.70 -12.57 -0.86
C PRO A 139 1.53 -11.29 -0.04
N SER A 140 0.40 -10.59 -0.15
CA SER A 140 0.13 -9.37 0.63
C SER A 140 -0.07 -9.67 2.11
N ILE A 141 -0.73 -10.77 2.45
CA ILE A 141 -0.88 -11.23 3.84
C ILE A 141 0.49 -11.40 4.51
N ARG A 142 1.42 -12.06 3.82
CA ARG A 142 2.79 -12.23 4.35
C ARG A 142 3.53 -10.90 4.54
N VAL A 143 3.29 -9.90 3.71
CA VAL A 143 3.85 -8.55 3.92
C VAL A 143 3.24 -7.91 5.16
N MET A 144 1.91 -7.91 5.30
CA MET A 144 1.22 -7.37 6.48
C MET A 144 1.73 -8.00 7.78
N GLN A 145 1.88 -9.32 7.80
CA GLN A 145 2.42 -10.05 8.95
C GLN A 145 3.89 -9.65 9.27
N LYS A 146 4.74 -9.54 8.24
CA LYS A 146 6.15 -9.18 8.40
C LYS A 146 6.36 -7.76 8.93
N ILE A 147 5.46 -6.83 8.59
CA ILE A 147 5.51 -5.46 9.10
C ILE A 147 4.77 -5.31 10.46
N GLY A 148 4.37 -6.43 11.06
CA GLY A 148 3.83 -6.49 12.42
C GLY A 148 2.34 -6.16 12.54
N MET A 149 1.60 -6.10 11.44
CA MET A 149 0.14 -5.91 11.48
C MET A 149 -0.57 -7.15 12.00
N GLN A 150 -1.69 -6.97 12.68
CA GLN A 150 -2.51 -8.03 13.27
C GLN A 150 -3.91 -8.03 12.64
N SER A 151 -4.51 -9.19 12.55
CA SER A 151 -5.87 -9.38 12.02
C SER A 151 -6.70 -10.18 13.02
N GLU A 152 -7.97 -9.79 13.18
CA GLU A 152 -8.96 -10.55 13.93
C GLU A 152 -10.07 -11.01 12.98
N PRO A 153 -10.57 -12.26 13.10
CA PRO A 153 -11.62 -12.77 12.20
C PRO A 153 -12.88 -11.91 12.18
N LYS A 154 -13.23 -11.28 13.31
CA LYS A 154 -14.40 -10.38 13.42
C LYS A 154 -14.28 -9.11 12.58
N ASP A 155 -13.06 -8.70 12.21
CA ASP A 155 -12.80 -7.51 11.42
C ASP A 155 -12.92 -7.73 9.90
N ALA A 156 -13.14 -8.98 9.48
CA ALA A 156 -13.36 -9.28 8.06
C ALA A 156 -14.67 -8.64 7.57
N PHE A 157 -14.65 -8.07 6.36
CA PHE A 157 -15.76 -7.30 5.81
C PHE A 157 -15.97 -7.57 4.32
N ASP A 158 -17.16 -7.25 3.84
CA ASP A 158 -17.49 -7.29 2.43
C ASP A 158 -17.21 -5.91 1.82
N HIS A 159 -16.34 -5.86 0.81
CA HIS A 159 -15.90 -4.59 0.22
C HIS A 159 -17.08 -3.91 -0.49
N PRO A 160 -17.51 -2.71 -0.06
CA PRO A 160 -18.80 -2.12 -0.48
C PRO A 160 -18.83 -1.69 -1.96
N LYS A 161 -17.67 -1.54 -2.60
CA LYS A 161 -17.58 -1.20 -4.03
C LYS A 161 -17.66 -2.43 -4.95
N LEU A 162 -17.81 -3.64 -4.39
CA LEU A 162 -17.94 -4.87 -5.16
C LEU A 162 -19.37 -5.40 -5.08
N PRO A 163 -19.88 -5.98 -6.17
CA PRO A 163 -21.21 -6.59 -6.16
C PRO A 163 -21.29 -7.73 -5.13
N THR A 164 -22.50 -7.96 -4.63
CA THR A 164 -22.80 -9.12 -3.78
C THR A 164 -22.41 -10.42 -4.50
N ASN A 165 -21.75 -11.33 -3.77
CA ASN A 165 -21.24 -12.61 -4.29
C ASN A 165 -20.06 -12.48 -5.29
N HIS A 166 -19.45 -11.31 -5.44
CA HIS A 166 -18.22 -11.20 -6.21
C HIS A 166 -17.09 -12.02 -5.55
N PRO A 167 -16.29 -12.81 -6.30
CA PRO A 167 -15.23 -13.66 -5.73
C PRO A 167 -14.21 -12.92 -4.88
N LEU A 168 -14.02 -11.63 -5.13
CA LEU A 168 -13.13 -10.76 -4.37
C LEU A 168 -13.86 -9.87 -3.37
N GLN A 169 -15.14 -10.14 -3.03
CA GLN A 169 -15.91 -9.27 -2.14
C GLN A 169 -15.41 -9.35 -0.69
N ARG A 170 -15.19 -10.57 -0.20
CA ARG A 170 -14.77 -10.77 1.20
C ARG A 170 -13.31 -10.41 1.40
N HIS A 171 -13.05 -9.44 2.30
CA HIS A 171 -11.72 -8.97 2.68
C HIS A 171 -11.43 -9.31 4.13
N ILE A 172 -10.17 -9.58 4.40
CA ILE A 172 -9.58 -9.60 5.75
C ILE A 172 -8.92 -8.27 6.01
N LEU A 173 -9.10 -7.76 7.22
CA LEU A 173 -8.54 -6.49 7.68
C LEU A 173 -7.36 -6.76 8.62
N TYR A 174 -6.27 -6.08 8.38
CA TYR A 174 -5.10 -6.00 9.25
C TYR A 174 -4.96 -4.60 9.82
N ARG A 175 -4.56 -4.51 11.08
CA ARG A 175 -4.38 -3.26 11.83
C ARG A 175 -3.02 -3.20 12.47
N LEU A 176 -2.48 -2.00 12.58
CA LEU A 176 -1.29 -1.72 13.36
C LEU A 176 -1.45 -0.38 14.06
N THR A 177 -1.48 -0.39 15.38
CA THR A 177 -1.48 0.84 16.18
C THR A 177 -0.05 1.34 16.37
N LYS A 178 0.11 2.65 16.54
CA LYS A 178 1.42 3.28 16.84
C LYS A 178 2.07 2.67 18.07
N SER A 179 1.28 2.41 19.12
CA SER A 179 1.79 1.81 20.36
C SER A 179 2.34 0.40 20.15
N LEU A 180 1.63 -0.45 19.40
CA LEU A 180 2.09 -1.79 19.07
C LEU A 180 3.36 -1.75 18.20
N TRP A 181 3.38 -0.88 17.19
CA TRP A 181 4.53 -0.70 16.31
C TRP A 181 5.80 -0.27 17.07
N LEU A 182 5.67 0.66 18.02
CA LEU A 182 6.79 1.09 18.88
C LEU A 182 7.30 -0.06 19.74
N LYS A 183 6.38 -0.79 20.42
CA LYS A 183 6.73 -1.93 21.26
C LYS A 183 7.49 -3.02 20.50
N GLN A 184 7.07 -3.34 19.29
CA GLN A 184 7.73 -4.35 18.44
C GLN A 184 9.17 -3.93 18.10
N ARG A 185 9.42 -2.64 17.90
CA ARG A 185 10.77 -2.12 17.56
C ARG A 185 11.70 -2.03 18.78
N GLU A 186 11.16 -1.85 19.97
CA GLU A 186 11.95 -1.94 21.21
C GLU A 186 12.42 -3.36 21.44
N CYS A 187 11.54 -4.35 21.31
CA CYS A 187 11.90 -5.77 21.45
C CYS A 187 12.95 -6.23 20.41
N SER A 188 12.96 -5.65 19.21
CA SER A 188 13.92 -5.98 18.15
C SER A 188 15.32 -5.38 18.37
N LYS A 189 15.50 -4.48 19.35
CA LYS A 189 16.77 -3.82 19.69
C LYS A 189 17.46 -4.45 20.90
N THR A 190 16.78 -5.34 21.61
CA THR A 190 17.40 -6.09 22.72
C THR A 190 18.08 -7.33 22.14
N PRO A 191 19.40 -7.50 22.30
CA PRO A 191 20.20 -8.60 21.72
C PRO A 191 19.80 -9.98 22.26
#